data_537d57e8843ac02fb9c7b5f17c66fa76
#
_entry.id   537d57e8843ac02fb9c7b5f17c66fa76
#
_cell.length_a   1.000
_cell.length_b   1.000
_cell.length_c   1.000
_cell.angle_alpha   90.00
_cell.angle_beta   90.00
_cell.angle_gamma   90.00
#
_symmetry.space_group_name_H-M   'P 1'
#
loop_
_entity.id
_entity.type
_entity.pdbx_description
1 polymer ?
#
loop_
_entity_poly.entity_id
_entity_poly.type
_entity_poly.pdbx_seq_one_letter_code
_entity_poly.pdbx_strand_id
1 'polypeptide(L)'
;MIALEYKLKGKAQQYRIIDDMIRTAQFVRNKALRYWIDNQGVKLVDLYKQCAIMAKEFEWAGKLNSMARQASAERAIFAVQRFFANCKAKKPGKKGYPQFNKHTRSVEYKTSGWKLSADKRCLTFTDGFAAGTFKLVGSRDLHFWAQERD
;
A
#
# COMPACT_ATOMS: atom_id res chain seq x y z
N MET A 1 1.80 16.41 11.27
CA MET A 1 2.21 14.99 11.13
C MET A 1 3.66 14.94 10.69
N ILE A 2 4.47 14.14 11.33
CA ILE A 2 5.88 13.96 10.97
C ILE A 2 6.04 12.58 10.32
N ALA A 3 6.66 12.54 9.13
CA ALA A 3 7.05 11.31 8.48
C ALA A 3 8.54 11.04 8.77
N LEU A 4 8.85 9.83 9.19
CA LEU A 4 10.22 9.38 9.44
C LEU A 4 10.59 8.32 8.40
N GLU A 5 11.79 8.43 7.86
CA GLU A 5 12.28 7.51 6.83
C GLU A 5 13.41 6.66 7.40
N TYR A 6 13.30 5.35 7.25
CA TYR A 6 14.28 4.38 7.70
C TYR A 6 14.56 3.36 6.61
N LYS A 7 15.81 2.96 6.49
CA LYS A 7 16.20 1.85 5.63
C LYS A 7 15.93 0.53 6.36
N LEU A 8 15.32 -0.42 5.67
CA LEU A 8 15.11 -1.77 6.20
C LEU A 8 16.32 -2.65 5.88
N LYS A 9 16.99 -3.16 6.91
CA LYS A 9 18.12 -4.08 6.75
C LYS A 9 17.68 -5.51 7.07
N GLY A 10 17.85 -6.40 6.11
CA GLY A 10 17.51 -7.81 6.23
C GLY A 10 18.31 -8.65 5.24
N LYS A 11 17.90 -9.91 5.09
CA LYS A 11 18.53 -10.87 4.17
C LYS A 11 17.99 -10.68 2.74
N ALA A 12 18.75 -11.14 1.75
CA ALA A 12 18.35 -11.08 0.33
C ALA A 12 16.98 -11.73 0.09
N GLN A 13 16.70 -12.87 0.73
CA GLN A 13 15.41 -13.54 0.62
C GLN A 13 14.24 -12.69 1.15
N GLN A 14 14.47 -11.94 2.23
CA GLN A 14 13.46 -11.04 2.79
C GLN A 14 13.14 -9.89 1.83
N TYR A 15 14.14 -9.35 1.15
CA TYR A 15 13.92 -8.31 0.13
C TYR A 15 13.12 -8.84 -1.07
N ARG A 16 13.34 -10.09 -1.48
CA ARG A 16 12.52 -10.73 -2.53
C ARG A 16 11.06 -10.85 -2.11
N ILE A 17 10.80 -11.17 -0.85
CA ILE A 17 9.43 -11.22 -0.32
C ILE A 17 8.80 -9.83 -0.35
N ILE A 18 9.54 -8.77 0.01
CA ILE A 18 9.05 -7.39 -0.10
C ILE A 18 8.69 -7.06 -1.56
N ASP A 19 9.51 -7.47 -2.52
CA ASP A 19 9.20 -7.28 -3.93
C ASP A 19 7.88 -7.96 -4.32
N ASP A 20 7.60 -9.15 -3.79
CA ASP A 20 6.32 -9.84 -4.01
C ASP A 20 5.15 -9.12 -3.35
N MET A 21 5.36 -8.54 -2.16
CA MET A 21 4.37 -7.69 -1.50
C MET A 21 4.01 -6.47 -2.36
N ILE A 22 5.02 -5.83 -2.92
CA ILE A 22 4.85 -4.66 -3.80
C ILE A 22 4.13 -5.04 -5.09
N ARG A 23 4.49 -6.17 -5.71
CA ARG A 23 3.83 -6.69 -6.91
C ARG A 23 2.36 -7.03 -6.64
N THR A 24 2.08 -7.60 -5.47
CA THR A 24 0.71 -7.89 -5.05
C THR A 24 -0.10 -6.60 -4.87
N ALA A 25 0.49 -5.59 -4.25
CA ALA A 25 -0.13 -4.27 -4.11
C ALA A 25 -0.45 -3.64 -5.48
N GLN A 26 0.47 -3.75 -6.43
CA GLN A 26 0.25 -3.32 -7.82
C GLN A 26 -0.92 -4.05 -8.47
N PHE A 27 -0.98 -5.37 -8.30
CA PHE A 27 -2.08 -6.18 -8.82
C PHE A 27 -3.43 -5.74 -8.26
N VAL A 28 -3.52 -5.55 -6.95
CA VAL A 28 -4.75 -5.11 -6.28
C VAL A 28 -5.18 -3.74 -6.79
N ARG A 29 -4.24 -2.80 -6.88
CA ARG A 29 -4.51 -1.46 -7.41
C ARG A 29 -5.02 -1.52 -8.85
N ASN A 30 -4.39 -2.31 -9.70
CA ASN A 30 -4.77 -2.42 -11.12
C ASN A 30 -6.12 -3.14 -11.29
N LYS A 31 -6.41 -4.15 -10.48
CA LYS A 31 -7.71 -4.81 -10.47
C LYS A 31 -8.83 -3.87 -9.99
N ALA A 32 -8.56 -3.06 -8.99
CA ALA A 32 -9.50 -2.05 -8.52
C ALA A 32 -9.79 -1.02 -9.63
N LEU A 33 -8.77 -0.55 -10.32
CA LEU A 33 -8.93 0.37 -11.45
C LEU A 33 -9.74 -0.29 -12.58
N ARG A 34 -9.45 -1.56 -12.90
CA ARG A 34 -10.20 -2.31 -13.93
C ARG A 34 -11.67 -2.43 -13.57
N TYR A 35 -11.96 -2.74 -12.31
CA TYR A 35 -13.33 -2.82 -11.84
C TYR A 35 -14.05 -1.49 -11.95
N TRP A 36 -13.39 -0.38 -11.64
CA TRP A 36 -13.95 0.96 -11.82
C TRP A 36 -14.24 1.28 -13.29
N ILE A 37 -13.33 0.92 -14.19
CA ILE A 37 -13.50 1.15 -15.64
C ILE A 37 -14.69 0.36 -16.18
N ASP A 38 -14.85 -0.90 -15.75
CA ASP A 38 -15.87 -1.81 -16.28
C ASP A 38 -17.26 -1.59 -15.65
N ASN A 39 -17.35 -0.86 -14.55
CA ASN A 39 -18.59 -0.67 -13.80
C ASN A 39 -18.84 0.80 -13.49
N GLN A 40 -19.93 1.34 -13.95
CA GLN A 40 -20.28 2.74 -13.65
C GLN A 40 -20.77 2.89 -12.23
N GLY A 41 -20.48 4.05 -11.61
CA GLY A 41 -20.97 4.40 -10.28
C GLY A 41 -20.26 3.68 -9.12
N VAL A 42 -19.09 3.09 -9.37
CA VAL A 42 -18.29 2.42 -8.35
C VAL A 42 -17.77 3.42 -7.31
N LYS A 43 -18.02 3.11 -6.04
CA LYS A 43 -17.55 3.87 -4.89
C LYS A 43 -16.39 3.14 -4.20
N LEU A 44 -15.71 3.82 -3.29
CA LEU A 44 -14.61 3.23 -2.53
C LEU A 44 -15.02 1.96 -1.78
N VAL A 45 -16.23 1.94 -1.19
CA VAL A 45 -16.74 0.76 -0.48
C VAL A 45 -16.88 -0.46 -1.39
N ASP A 46 -17.22 -0.25 -2.66
CA ASP A 46 -17.31 -1.33 -3.65
C ASP A 46 -15.92 -1.91 -3.95
N LEU A 47 -14.90 -1.06 -4.01
CA LEU A 47 -13.51 -1.50 -4.19
C LEU A 47 -13.00 -2.30 -2.99
N TYR A 48 -13.40 -1.93 -1.77
CA TYR A 48 -13.08 -2.72 -0.58
C TYR A 48 -13.70 -4.12 -0.63
N LYS A 49 -14.93 -4.24 -1.10
CA LYS A 49 -15.58 -5.55 -1.33
C LYS A 49 -14.82 -6.37 -2.37
N GLN A 50 -14.34 -5.73 -3.43
CA GLN A 50 -13.51 -6.39 -4.43
C GLN A 50 -12.18 -6.89 -3.84
N CYS A 51 -11.58 -6.18 -2.90
CA CYS A 51 -10.39 -6.65 -2.19
C CYS A 51 -10.62 -7.97 -1.45
N ALA A 52 -11.76 -8.11 -0.80
CA ALA A 52 -12.14 -9.35 -0.12
C ALA A 52 -12.38 -10.50 -1.10
N ILE A 53 -13.01 -10.24 -2.24
CA ILE A 53 -13.23 -11.21 -3.31
C ILE A 53 -11.89 -11.66 -3.89
N MET A 54 -10.99 -10.74 -4.19
CA MET A 54 -9.65 -11.06 -4.71
C MET A 54 -8.84 -11.93 -3.76
N ALA A 55 -8.96 -11.72 -2.44
CA ALA A 55 -8.26 -12.52 -1.45
C ALA A 55 -8.75 -13.97 -1.42
N LYS A 56 -10.01 -14.21 -1.76
CA LYS A 56 -10.58 -15.57 -1.87
C LYS A 56 -10.27 -16.21 -3.23
N GLU A 57 -10.32 -15.43 -4.29
CA GLU A 57 -10.09 -15.90 -5.66
C GLU A 57 -8.62 -16.21 -5.93
N PHE A 58 -7.72 -15.38 -5.38
CA PHE A 58 -6.28 -15.54 -5.53
C PHE A 58 -5.63 -15.70 -4.14
N GLU A 59 -5.24 -16.92 -3.81
CA GLU A 59 -4.62 -17.22 -2.51
C GLU A 59 -3.39 -16.35 -2.22
N TRP A 60 -2.55 -16.14 -3.21
CA TRP A 60 -1.35 -15.30 -3.08
C TRP A 60 -1.70 -13.83 -2.80
N ALA A 61 -2.83 -13.32 -3.29
CA ALA A 61 -3.29 -11.96 -2.96
C ALA A 61 -3.77 -11.87 -1.51
N GLY A 62 -4.32 -12.97 -0.98
CA GLY A 62 -4.74 -13.06 0.42
C GLY A 62 -3.59 -13.01 1.42
N LYS A 63 -2.35 -13.27 0.99
CA LYS A 63 -1.16 -13.14 1.84
C LYS A 63 -0.88 -11.69 2.24
N LEU A 64 -1.22 -10.73 1.38
CA LEU A 64 -1.08 -9.30 1.71
C LEU A 64 -2.10 -8.93 2.79
N ASN A 65 -1.66 -8.17 3.78
CA ASN A 65 -2.53 -7.64 4.85
C ASN A 65 -3.80 -7.00 4.27
N SER A 66 -4.95 -7.22 4.90
CA SER A 66 -6.24 -6.73 4.41
C SER A 66 -6.30 -5.21 4.26
N MET A 67 -5.76 -4.48 5.22
CA MET A 67 -5.71 -3.01 5.16
C MET A 67 -4.72 -2.53 4.10
N ALA A 68 -3.65 -3.27 3.85
CA ALA A 68 -2.71 -2.96 2.75
C ALA A 68 -3.36 -3.19 1.38
N ARG A 69 -4.22 -4.21 1.25
CA ARG A 69 -5.04 -4.40 0.03
C ARG A 69 -5.99 -3.21 -0.16
N GLN A 70 -6.67 -2.79 0.89
CA GLN A 70 -7.56 -1.63 0.85
C GLN A 70 -6.80 -0.35 0.48
N ALA A 71 -5.63 -0.12 1.06
CA ALA A 71 -4.78 1.03 0.72
C ALA A 71 -4.36 1.01 -0.75
N SER A 72 -4.10 -0.17 -1.30
CA SER A 72 -3.75 -0.33 -2.72
C SER A 72 -4.94 0.02 -3.63
N ALA A 73 -6.15 -0.40 -3.26
CA ALA A 73 -7.38 -0.03 -3.97
C ALA A 73 -7.67 1.48 -3.86
N GLU A 74 -7.41 2.09 -2.71
CA GLU A 74 -7.54 3.54 -2.51
C GLU A 74 -6.66 4.33 -3.49
N ARG A 75 -5.47 3.85 -3.80
CA ARG A 75 -4.59 4.49 -4.79
C ARG A 75 -5.24 4.60 -6.17
N ALA A 76 -6.03 3.60 -6.56
CA ALA A 76 -6.79 3.64 -7.81
C ALA A 76 -7.88 4.72 -7.77
N ILE A 77 -8.67 4.76 -6.70
CA ILE A 77 -9.75 5.75 -6.57
C ILE A 77 -9.20 7.18 -6.45
N PHE A 78 -8.07 7.38 -5.79
CA PHE A 78 -7.43 8.68 -5.71
C PHE A 78 -6.94 9.17 -7.08
N ALA A 79 -6.44 8.27 -7.93
CA ALA A 79 -6.09 8.59 -9.31
C ALA A 79 -7.32 9.02 -10.11
N VAL A 80 -8.45 8.34 -9.93
CA VAL A 80 -9.75 8.69 -10.55
C VAL A 80 -10.22 10.05 -10.07
N GLN A 81 -10.19 10.28 -8.76
CA GLN A 81 -10.62 11.56 -8.17
C GLN A 81 -9.76 12.73 -8.67
N ARG A 82 -8.45 12.52 -8.79
CA ARG A 82 -7.52 13.52 -9.33
C ARG A 82 -7.85 13.85 -10.78
N PHE A 83 -8.16 12.83 -11.58
CA PHE A 83 -8.59 13.03 -12.97
C PHE A 83 -9.83 13.90 -13.05
N PHE A 84 -10.87 13.59 -12.29
CA PHE A 84 -12.11 14.38 -12.27
C PHE A 84 -11.87 15.80 -11.76
N ALA A 85 -11.05 15.97 -10.74
CA ALA A 85 -10.70 17.30 -10.23
C ALA A 85 -10.00 18.14 -11.29
N ASN A 86 -9.09 17.54 -12.07
CA ASN A 86 -8.40 18.22 -13.17
C ASN A 86 -9.36 18.60 -14.30
N CYS A 87 -10.33 17.76 -14.62
CA CYS A 87 -11.38 18.06 -15.60
C CYS A 87 -12.25 19.24 -15.15
N LYS A 88 -12.68 19.21 -13.88
CA LYS A 88 -13.52 20.27 -13.29
C LYS A 88 -12.79 21.61 -13.23
N ALA A 89 -11.50 21.59 -12.91
CA ALA A 89 -10.67 22.79 -12.85
C ALA A 89 -10.27 23.32 -14.24
N LYS A 90 -10.61 22.61 -15.30
CA LYS A 90 -10.26 22.96 -16.70
C LYS A 90 -8.77 23.20 -16.88
N LYS A 91 -7.93 22.40 -16.24
CA LYS A 91 -6.48 22.50 -16.37
C LYS A 91 -6.05 22.30 -17.84
N PRO A 92 -5.09 23.10 -18.35
CA PRO A 92 -4.60 22.91 -19.71
C PRO A 92 -3.84 21.59 -19.86
N GLY A 93 -3.87 20.99 -21.05
CA GLY A 93 -3.16 19.76 -21.39
C GLY A 93 -3.90 18.49 -20.95
N LYS A 94 -3.16 17.41 -20.78
CA LYS A 94 -3.71 16.10 -20.40
C LYS A 94 -4.26 16.14 -18.97
N LYS A 95 -5.45 15.56 -18.79
CA LYS A 95 -6.14 15.56 -17.49
C LYS A 95 -5.64 14.45 -16.56
N GLY A 96 -4.80 13.54 -17.05
CA GLY A 96 -4.26 12.45 -16.25
C GLY A 96 -5.27 11.31 -16.03
N TYR A 97 -5.87 10.82 -17.12
CA TYR A 97 -6.75 9.64 -17.03
C TYR A 97 -6.01 8.49 -16.35
N PRO A 98 -6.63 7.81 -15.36
CA PRO A 98 -5.95 6.76 -14.61
C PRO A 98 -5.43 5.64 -15.50
N GLN A 99 -4.18 5.25 -15.28
CA GLN A 99 -3.51 4.19 -16.04
C GLN A 99 -3.12 3.04 -15.13
N PHE A 100 -3.00 1.84 -15.70
CA PHE A 100 -2.46 0.69 -14.99
C PHE A 100 -0.97 0.90 -14.71
N ASN A 101 -0.56 0.55 -13.48
CA ASN A 101 0.84 0.62 -13.09
C ASN A 101 1.58 -0.64 -13.53
N LYS A 102 2.79 -0.46 -14.05
CA LYS A 102 3.70 -1.56 -14.44
C LYS A 102 4.93 -1.67 -13.54
N HIS A 103 5.27 -0.58 -12.85
CA HIS A 103 6.52 -0.47 -12.08
C HIS A 103 6.27 0.18 -10.72
N THR A 104 5.32 -0.37 -9.97
CA THR A 104 5.07 0.07 -8.60
C THR A 104 6.26 -0.27 -7.70
N ARG A 105 6.71 0.69 -6.89
CA ARG A 105 7.86 0.54 -5.99
C ARG A 105 7.51 0.64 -4.51
N SER A 106 6.23 0.65 -4.17
CA SER A 106 5.82 0.81 -2.78
C SER A 106 4.53 0.08 -2.48
N VAL A 107 4.40 -0.31 -1.23
CA VAL A 107 3.17 -0.85 -0.64
C VAL A 107 2.92 -0.11 0.67
N GLU A 108 1.66 0.20 0.95
CA GLU A 108 1.27 0.91 2.17
C GLU A 108 0.65 -0.06 3.16
N TYR A 109 1.24 -0.15 4.35
CA TYR A 109 0.66 -0.80 5.52
C TYR A 109 0.15 0.28 6.45
N LYS A 110 -1.08 0.15 6.91
CA LYS A 110 -1.68 1.11 7.85
C LYS A 110 -1.40 0.68 9.31
N THR A 111 -2.42 0.37 10.07
CA THR A 111 -2.31 0.06 11.50
C THR A 111 -2.10 -1.41 11.81
N SER A 112 -2.15 -2.30 10.82
CA SER A 112 -2.02 -3.75 10.99
C SER A 112 -1.08 -4.36 9.97
N GLY A 113 -0.67 -5.61 10.22
CA GLY A 113 0.25 -6.35 9.35
C GLY A 113 1.72 -6.14 9.65
N TRP A 114 2.04 -5.37 10.68
CA TRP A 114 3.41 -5.08 11.12
C TRP A 114 3.46 -4.79 12.60
N LYS A 115 4.64 -4.96 13.20
CA LYS A 115 4.91 -4.62 14.59
C LYS A 115 6.29 -4.01 14.74
N LEU A 116 6.40 -2.99 15.58
CA LEU A 116 7.68 -2.46 16.04
C LEU A 116 8.12 -3.22 17.29
N SER A 117 9.43 -3.49 17.40
CA SER A 117 10.02 -4.06 18.63
C SER A 117 9.90 -3.07 19.81
N ALA A 118 10.04 -3.60 21.05
CA ALA A 118 9.97 -2.75 22.24
C ALA A 118 11.00 -1.63 22.26
N ASP A 119 12.21 -1.88 21.72
CA ASP A 119 13.27 -0.90 21.57
C ASP A 119 13.11 0.00 20.34
N LYS A 120 12.06 -0.23 19.53
CA LYS A 120 11.74 0.51 18.28
C LYS A 120 12.86 0.51 17.24
N ARG A 121 13.72 -0.49 17.25
CA ARG A 121 14.84 -0.65 16.32
C ARG A 121 14.57 -1.65 15.21
N CYS A 122 13.57 -2.51 15.37
CA CYS A 122 13.22 -3.55 14.42
C CYS A 122 11.75 -3.48 14.04
N LEU A 123 11.47 -3.81 12.79
CA LEU A 123 10.12 -3.91 12.25
C LEU A 123 9.88 -5.35 11.78
N THR A 124 8.77 -5.95 12.21
CA THR A 124 8.37 -7.30 11.82
C THR A 124 7.07 -7.23 11.03
N PHE A 125 7.04 -7.85 9.85
CA PHE A 125 5.81 -8.04 9.10
C PHE A 125 5.09 -9.30 9.59
N THR A 126 3.79 -9.16 9.85
CA THR A 126 2.99 -10.23 10.50
C THR A 126 1.90 -10.80 9.59
N ASP A 127 1.87 -10.42 8.31
CA ASP A 127 0.90 -10.93 7.35
C ASP A 127 1.35 -12.26 6.70
N GLY A 128 0.54 -12.77 5.79
CA GLY A 128 0.77 -14.06 5.15
C GLY A 128 2.03 -14.18 4.32
N PHE A 129 2.66 -13.08 3.93
CA PHE A 129 3.96 -13.11 3.24
C PHE A 129 5.10 -13.52 4.16
N ALA A 130 4.95 -13.30 5.46
CA ALA A 130 5.95 -13.69 6.47
C ALA A 130 7.36 -13.19 6.12
N ALA A 131 7.48 -11.91 5.74
CA ALA A 131 8.76 -11.31 5.37
C ALA A 131 9.74 -11.28 6.55
N GLY A 132 9.22 -11.39 7.78
CA GLY A 132 10.03 -11.47 8.98
C GLY A 132 10.43 -10.11 9.54
N THR A 133 11.55 -10.09 10.24
CA THR A 133 12.03 -8.93 10.99
C THR A 133 13.15 -8.23 10.26
N PHE A 134 13.06 -6.90 10.18
CA PHE A 134 14.07 -6.02 9.57
C PHE A 134 14.59 -5.06 10.63
N LYS A 135 15.89 -4.78 10.57
CA LYS A 135 16.49 -3.72 11.38
C LYS A 135 16.23 -2.37 10.70
N LEU A 136 15.80 -1.39 11.49
CA LEU A 136 15.61 -0.02 11.03
C LEU A 136 16.93 0.73 11.10
N VAL A 137 17.40 1.26 9.98
CA VAL A 137 18.63 2.03 9.87
C VAL A 137 18.30 3.47 9.47
N GLY A 138 18.60 4.42 10.34
CA GLY A 138 18.31 5.83 10.12
C GLY A 138 18.99 6.70 11.18
N SER A 139 18.99 8.00 10.93
CA SER A 139 19.63 9.00 11.79
C SER A 139 18.75 9.50 12.93
N ARG A 140 17.44 9.20 12.91
CA ARG A 140 16.48 9.69 13.91
C ARG A 140 16.07 8.59 14.86
N ASP A 141 15.97 8.92 16.15
CA ASP A 141 15.54 7.99 17.18
C ASP A 141 14.01 8.00 17.29
N LEU A 142 13.39 6.85 17.02
CA LEU A 142 11.95 6.67 17.16
C LEU A 142 11.45 6.85 18.59
N HIS A 143 12.26 6.53 19.60
CA HIS A 143 11.91 6.76 21.01
C HIS A 143 11.68 8.22 21.31
N PHE A 144 12.57 9.07 20.84
CA PHE A 144 12.47 10.52 21.03
C PHE A 144 11.16 11.05 20.44
N TRP A 145 10.89 10.70 19.18
CA TRP A 145 9.70 11.18 18.47
C TRP A 145 8.39 10.59 18.96
N ALA A 146 8.42 9.38 19.54
CA ALA A 146 7.24 8.78 20.15
C ALA A 146 6.86 9.43 21.47
N GLN A 147 7.85 9.90 22.25
CA GLN A 147 7.63 10.60 23.52
C GLN A 147 6.99 11.97 23.35
N GLU A 148 7.25 12.65 22.23
CA GLU A 148 6.62 13.95 21.95
C GLU A 148 5.13 13.87 21.59
N ARG A 149 4.61 12.65 21.40
CA ARG A 149 3.19 12.44 21.01
C ARG A 149 2.28 12.06 22.17
N ASP A 150 2.86 11.67 23.27
CA ASP A 150 2.13 11.31 24.50
C ASP A 150 1.97 12.55 25.36
#